data_9a77ab5f14ca95f7afe6bf307af47793
#
_entry.id   9a77ab5f14ca95f7afe6bf307af47793
#
_cell.length_a   1.000
_cell.length_b   1.000
_cell.length_c   1.000
_cell.angle_alpha   90.00
_cell.angle_beta   90.00
_cell.angle_gamma   90.00
#
_symmetry.space_group_name_H-M   'P 1'
#
loop_
_entity.id
_entity.type
_entity.pdbx_description
1 polymer ?
#
loop_
_entity_poly.entity_id
_entity_poly.type
_entity_poly.pdbx_seq_one_letter_code
_entity_poly.pdbx_strand_id
1 'polypeptide(L)'
;MQQKIIILDFGSQTTQLIGRRVRELDTFCEILPYNKFPKDDPSVIGVILSGSPYSVHDPEAFKVDLSQFIGKIPVLGICYGAQFISYSNGGKVEQAGTREYGRANLETINLDNPLFKGFEKGSQVWMSHGDTITTIPTDYDIIASTGDVKFAAFASTKQPVWAVQFHPEVYHTLQGKQLLKNFVVDICGSKQEWSAASFVESAVQEIREQVGNDRVILGLSGGVDSSVCAVLLNKAIGKNLTCIFVDHGMLRKNEFSKVMDAYKGLGLNVIGVDASEKFFKDLEGVSDPEQKRKIIGRDFVEVFNAEAKKITDAKWLAQGTIYPDRIESLSITGMVIKSHHNVGGLPKEMHLQLCEPLRWLFKDEVRRVGHQLKMPERLIKRHPFPGPGLAVRILGDITREKVRILQDADDIYIEKMHGYMMPDGTSLYDHIWQAGTVLLSTIRSVGVMGDERTYEHPVALRAVTSMDAMTADWAHLPYDFMADVSNEIIRKVKGVNRVCYDISSKPPSTIEWE
;
A
#
# COMPACT_ATOMS: atom_id res chain seq x y z
N MET A 1 9.75 -18.37 19.32
CA MET A 1 10.33 -17.43 18.35
C MET A 1 9.53 -17.58 17.08
N GLN A 2 9.00 -16.49 16.53
CA GLN A 2 8.15 -16.51 15.33
C GLN A 2 8.98 -16.91 14.11
N GLN A 3 8.54 -17.94 13.37
CA GLN A 3 9.16 -18.35 12.12
C GLN A 3 9.00 -17.27 11.04
N LYS A 4 10.02 -17.10 10.18
CA LYS A 4 9.97 -16.13 9.10
C LYS A 4 10.65 -16.60 7.81
N ILE A 5 10.13 -16.09 6.69
CA ILE A 5 10.76 -16.14 5.38
C ILE A 5 11.53 -14.84 5.16
N ILE A 6 12.76 -14.91 4.73
CA ILE A 6 13.52 -13.74 4.28
C ILE A 6 13.35 -13.59 2.76
N ILE A 7 12.99 -12.41 2.34
CA ILE A 7 12.93 -12.03 0.92
C ILE A 7 14.08 -11.05 0.68
N LEU A 8 15.06 -11.47 -0.10
CA LEU A 8 16.18 -10.60 -0.49
C LEU A 8 15.76 -9.81 -1.72
N ASP A 9 15.74 -8.50 -1.56
CA ASP A 9 15.32 -7.56 -2.60
C ASP A 9 16.51 -7.16 -3.48
N PHE A 10 16.41 -7.51 -4.77
CA PHE A 10 17.35 -7.13 -5.81
C PHE A 10 16.81 -5.96 -6.67
N GLY A 11 15.93 -5.14 -6.12
CA GLY A 11 15.40 -3.93 -6.77
C GLY A 11 14.18 -4.17 -7.67
N SER A 12 13.52 -5.32 -7.57
CA SER A 12 12.31 -5.58 -8.36
C SER A 12 11.13 -4.76 -7.87
N GLN A 13 10.33 -4.26 -8.83
CA GLN A 13 9.06 -3.60 -8.54
C GLN A 13 8.03 -4.55 -7.89
N THR A 14 8.20 -5.86 -8.07
CA THR A 14 7.27 -6.89 -7.57
C THR A 14 7.69 -7.50 -6.22
N THR A 15 8.82 -7.08 -5.63
CA THR A 15 9.30 -7.67 -4.35
C THR A 15 8.25 -7.57 -3.24
N GLN A 16 7.55 -6.45 -3.13
CA GLN A 16 6.49 -6.29 -2.14
C GLN A 16 5.31 -7.25 -2.37
N LEU A 17 5.03 -7.61 -3.62
CA LEU A 17 3.99 -8.60 -3.95
C LEU A 17 4.39 -10.00 -3.45
N ILE A 18 5.68 -10.38 -3.56
CA ILE A 18 6.17 -11.63 -2.98
C ILE A 18 5.87 -11.65 -1.48
N GLY A 19 6.23 -10.57 -0.77
CA GLY A 19 5.95 -10.44 0.68
C GLY A 19 4.46 -10.57 1.01
N ARG A 20 3.59 -9.90 0.26
CA ARG A 20 2.14 -10.01 0.45
C ARG A 20 1.62 -11.43 0.25
N ARG A 21 2.10 -12.12 -0.79
CA ARG A 21 1.72 -13.53 -1.04
C ARG A 21 2.15 -14.46 0.08
N VAL A 22 3.35 -14.27 0.64
CA VAL A 22 3.82 -15.02 1.83
C VAL A 22 2.92 -14.74 3.04
N ARG A 23 2.55 -13.47 3.28
CA ARG A 23 1.64 -13.06 4.37
C ARG A 23 0.21 -13.58 4.21
N GLU A 24 -0.28 -13.72 2.97
CA GLU A 24 -1.56 -14.37 2.67
C GLU A 24 -1.59 -15.87 3.04
N LEU A 25 -0.41 -16.47 3.30
CA LEU A 25 -0.25 -17.83 3.81
C LEU A 25 -0.05 -17.88 5.33
N ASP A 26 -0.49 -16.84 6.04
CA ASP A 26 -0.34 -16.69 7.50
C ASP A 26 1.10 -16.92 8.00
N THR A 27 2.08 -16.53 7.19
CA THR A 27 3.51 -16.67 7.46
C THR A 27 4.18 -15.30 7.51
N PHE A 28 4.93 -15.05 8.58
CA PHE A 28 5.70 -13.81 8.68
C PHE A 28 6.86 -13.80 7.68
N CYS A 29 7.12 -12.65 7.07
CA CYS A 29 8.29 -12.45 6.22
C CYS A 29 8.91 -11.07 6.43
N GLU A 30 10.20 -10.98 6.18
CA GLU A 30 10.94 -9.72 6.11
C GLU A 30 11.52 -9.54 4.71
N ILE A 31 11.32 -8.35 4.13
CA ILE A 31 11.97 -7.92 2.91
C ILE A 31 13.20 -7.12 3.31
N LEU A 32 14.37 -7.59 2.90
CA LEU A 32 15.66 -6.99 3.23
C LEU A 32 16.43 -6.69 1.95
N PRO A 33 17.28 -5.65 1.93
CA PRO A 33 18.24 -5.45 0.86
C PRO A 33 19.06 -6.73 0.62
N TYR A 34 19.39 -7.03 -0.65
CA TYR A 34 20.07 -8.25 -1.08
C TYR A 34 21.31 -8.64 -0.23
N ASN A 35 22.02 -7.65 0.35
CA ASN A 35 23.24 -7.82 1.13
C ASN A 35 23.03 -7.82 2.65
N LYS A 36 21.77 -7.89 3.12
CA LYS A 36 21.42 -7.81 4.56
C LYS A 36 20.79 -9.10 5.09
N PHE A 37 21.23 -10.26 4.57
CA PHE A 37 20.79 -11.53 5.11
C PHE A 37 21.17 -11.67 6.59
N PRO A 38 20.21 -12.00 7.51
CA PRO A 38 20.49 -12.18 8.94
C PRO A 38 21.17 -13.52 9.18
N LYS A 39 22.49 -13.50 9.32
CA LYS A 39 23.27 -14.69 9.63
C LYS A 39 22.89 -15.21 11.02
N ASP A 40 22.83 -16.53 11.15
CA ASP A 40 22.61 -17.23 12.42
C ASP A 40 21.30 -16.89 13.15
N ASP A 41 20.27 -16.44 12.42
CA ASP A 41 18.90 -16.25 12.96
C ASP A 41 18.10 -17.55 12.84
N PRO A 42 17.85 -18.29 13.95
CA PRO A 42 17.17 -19.58 13.91
C PRO A 42 15.67 -19.47 13.58
N SER A 43 15.12 -18.28 13.54
CA SER A 43 13.72 -18.04 13.13
C SER A 43 13.55 -18.08 11.61
N VAL A 44 14.63 -17.98 10.83
CA VAL A 44 14.59 -18.02 9.36
C VAL A 44 14.43 -19.46 8.89
N ILE A 45 13.29 -19.75 8.25
CA ILE A 45 12.95 -21.10 7.76
C ILE A 45 13.10 -21.23 6.24
N GLY A 46 13.31 -20.12 5.50
CA GLY A 46 13.50 -20.14 4.06
C GLY A 46 13.88 -18.75 3.52
N VAL A 47 14.43 -18.74 2.31
CA VAL A 47 14.84 -17.52 1.61
C VAL A 47 14.21 -17.47 0.22
N ILE A 48 13.73 -16.29 -0.18
CA ILE A 48 13.29 -16.00 -1.54
C ILE A 48 14.19 -14.90 -2.11
N LEU A 49 14.76 -15.13 -3.29
CA LEU A 49 15.52 -14.15 -4.05
C LEU A 49 14.58 -13.53 -5.09
N SER A 50 14.40 -12.22 -5.05
CA SER A 50 13.47 -11.50 -5.93
C SER A 50 14.00 -11.33 -7.36
N GLY A 51 13.21 -10.74 -8.23
CA GLY A 51 13.64 -10.20 -9.52
C GLY A 51 14.55 -8.97 -9.36
N SER A 52 15.08 -8.50 -10.48
CA SER A 52 15.93 -7.29 -10.57
C SER A 52 15.70 -6.58 -11.90
N PRO A 53 15.89 -5.26 -11.98
CA PRO A 53 15.97 -4.54 -13.25
C PRO A 53 17.31 -4.76 -14.00
N TYR A 54 18.31 -5.35 -13.35
CA TYR A 54 19.65 -5.56 -13.90
C TYR A 54 19.82 -6.96 -14.52
N SER A 55 20.77 -7.08 -15.45
CA SER A 55 21.33 -8.37 -15.89
C SER A 55 22.36 -8.89 -14.87
N VAL A 56 22.52 -10.20 -14.75
CA VAL A 56 23.59 -10.80 -13.93
C VAL A 56 25.00 -10.43 -14.42
N HIS A 57 25.11 -9.95 -15.67
CA HIS A 57 26.35 -9.51 -16.32
C HIS A 57 26.67 -8.04 -16.09
N ASP A 58 25.70 -7.25 -15.63
CA ASP A 58 25.92 -5.82 -15.41
C ASP A 58 26.97 -5.58 -14.32
N PRO A 59 27.87 -4.62 -14.49
CA PRO A 59 28.84 -4.27 -13.46
C PRO A 59 28.18 -3.87 -12.13
N GLU A 60 26.99 -3.27 -12.22
CA GLU A 60 26.19 -2.77 -11.10
C GLU A 60 25.22 -3.82 -10.57
N ALA A 61 25.23 -5.05 -11.12
CA ALA A 61 24.35 -6.12 -10.70
C ALA A 61 24.51 -6.43 -9.21
N PHE A 62 23.39 -6.57 -8.53
CA PHE A 62 23.36 -6.93 -7.12
C PHE A 62 23.78 -8.38 -6.94
N LYS A 63 24.80 -8.62 -6.13
CA LYS A 63 25.36 -9.95 -5.87
C LYS A 63 25.37 -10.23 -4.37
N VAL A 64 24.98 -11.45 -4.01
CA VAL A 64 25.02 -11.94 -2.63
C VAL A 64 25.83 -13.23 -2.57
N ASP A 65 26.49 -13.45 -1.45
CA ASP A 65 27.17 -14.72 -1.19
C ASP A 65 26.11 -15.78 -0.85
N LEU A 66 25.82 -16.65 -1.81
CA LEU A 66 24.83 -17.72 -1.68
C LEU A 66 25.17 -18.76 -0.60
N SER A 67 26.45 -18.90 -0.23
CA SER A 67 26.91 -19.85 0.81
C SER A 67 26.37 -19.51 2.21
N GLN A 68 25.85 -18.30 2.39
CA GLN A 68 25.23 -17.88 3.64
C GLN A 68 23.99 -18.69 3.98
N PHE A 69 23.23 -19.16 2.96
CA PHE A 69 21.94 -19.84 3.14
C PHE A 69 21.77 -21.12 2.29
N ILE A 70 22.39 -21.23 1.10
CA ILE A 70 22.34 -22.48 0.30
C ILE A 70 23.00 -23.63 1.08
N GLY A 71 22.32 -24.77 1.11
CA GLY A 71 22.73 -25.95 1.87
C GLY A 71 22.34 -25.93 3.35
N LYS A 72 21.77 -24.82 3.85
CA LYS A 72 21.34 -24.68 5.24
C LYS A 72 19.83 -24.61 5.39
N ILE A 73 19.18 -23.88 4.50
CA ILE A 73 17.71 -23.66 4.50
C ILE A 73 17.18 -23.67 3.06
N PRO A 74 15.89 -23.92 2.84
CA PRO A 74 15.26 -23.85 1.52
C PRO A 74 15.38 -22.47 0.86
N VAL A 75 15.69 -22.48 -0.45
CA VAL A 75 15.86 -21.26 -1.27
C VAL A 75 14.99 -21.33 -2.51
N LEU A 76 14.26 -20.24 -2.81
CA LEU A 76 13.53 -20.04 -4.05
C LEU A 76 14.06 -18.80 -4.78
N GLY A 77 14.58 -18.97 -5.99
CA GLY A 77 14.92 -17.87 -6.89
C GLY A 77 13.77 -17.55 -7.83
N ILE A 78 13.39 -16.28 -7.95
CA ILE A 78 12.35 -15.78 -8.85
C ILE A 78 12.98 -14.83 -9.87
N CYS A 79 12.78 -15.11 -11.18
CA CYS A 79 13.26 -14.30 -12.29
C CYS A 79 14.77 -14.05 -12.22
N TYR A 80 15.22 -12.84 -11.87
CA TYR A 80 16.65 -12.56 -11.65
C TYR A 80 17.24 -13.48 -10.58
N GLY A 81 16.54 -13.78 -9.50
CA GLY A 81 17.00 -14.73 -8.48
C GLY A 81 17.30 -16.13 -9.04
N ALA A 82 16.50 -16.58 -10.00
CA ALA A 82 16.74 -17.83 -10.72
C ALA A 82 17.99 -17.74 -11.61
N GLN A 83 18.13 -16.65 -12.37
CA GLN A 83 19.29 -16.38 -13.20
C GLN A 83 20.57 -16.29 -12.35
N PHE A 84 20.50 -15.60 -11.22
CA PHE A 84 21.63 -15.45 -10.32
C PHE A 84 22.07 -16.77 -9.68
N ILE A 85 21.13 -17.63 -9.27
CA ILE A 85 21.42 -19.00 -8.80
C ILE A 85 22.12 -19.79 -9.91
N SER A 86 21.57 -19.80 -11.12
CA SER A 86 22.18 -20.51 -12.25
C SER A 86 23.58 -20.02 -12.55
N TYR A 87 23.76 -18.72 -12.75
CA TYR A 87 25.04 -18.09 -13.09
C TYR A 87 26.11 -18.34 -12.01
N SER A 88 25.77 -18.18 -10.74
CA SER A 88 26.71 -18.33 -9.62
C SER A 88 27.16 -19.79 -9.39
N ASN A 89 26.40 -20.77 -9.88
CA ASN A 89 26.71 -22.20 -9.75
C ASN A 89 27.23 -22.83 -11.06
N GLY A 90 27.65 -22.02 -12.05
CA GLY A 90 28.30 -22.49 -13.28
C GLY A 90 27.35 -22.72 -14.46
N GLY A 91 26.09 -22.32 -14.34
CA GLY A 91 25.17 -22.23 -15.48
C GLY A 91 25.46 -21.01 -16.37
N LYS A 92 24.70 -20.86 -17.44
CA LYS A 92 24.83 -19.73 -18.38
C LYS A 92 23.52 -18.97 -18.47
N VAL A 93 23.64 -17.65 -18.45
CA VAL A 93 22.57 -16.68 -18.68
C VAL A 93 23.01 -15.81 -19.85
N GLU A 94 22.16 -15.62 -20.83
CA GLU A 94 22.48 -14.87 -22.04
C GLU A 94 21.34 -13.92 -22.38
N GLN A 95 21.63 -12.85 -23.08
CA GLN A 95 20.61 -11.94 -23.53
C GLN A 95 19.68 -12.68 -24.51
N ALA A 96 18.39 -12.69 -24.25
CA ALA A 96 17.43 -13.33 -25.14
C ALA A 96 17.37 -12.60 -26.49
N GLY A 97 17.31 -13.35 -27.56
CA GLY A 97 17.18 -12.80 -28.92
C GLY A 97 15.85 -12.05 -29.13
N THR A 98 14.83 -12.44 -28.39
CA THR A 98 13.54 -11.75 -28.25
C THR A 98 13.22 -11.60 -26.77
N ARG A 99 12.78 -10.40 -26.38
CA ARG A 99 12.36 -10.16 -24.98
C ARG A 99 11.08 -10.94 -24.67
N GLU A 100 11.12 -11.72 -23.61
CA GLU A 100 9.96 -12.55 -23.19
C GLU A 100 9.14 -11.78 -22.15
N TYR A 101 8.06 -11.15 -22.64
CA TYR A 101 7.11 -10.42 -21.81
C TYR A 101 5.69 -10.90 -22.07
N GLY A 102 4.98 -11.27 -21.00
CA GLY A 102 3.58 -11.60 -21.10
C GLY A 102 3.23 -13.00 -20.61
N ARG A 103 2.12 -13.50 -21.10
CA ARG A 103 1.56 -14.79 -20.74
C ARG A 103 2.26 -15.91 -21.50
N ALA A 104 2.68 -16.94 -20.77
CA ALA A 104 3.16 -18.19 -21.32
C ALA A 104 2.47 -19.37 -20.62
N ASN A 105 2.44 -20.55 -21.26
CA ASN A 105 1.89 -21.74 -20.67
C ASN A 105 3.01 -22.74 -20.39
N LEU A 106 2.98 -23.38 -19.21
CA LEU A 106 3.92 -24.44 -18.88
C LEU A 106 3.56 -25.71 -19.69
N GLU A 107 4.38 -26.06 -20.69
CA GLU A 107 4.16 -27.24 -21.53
C GLU A 107 4.59 -28.52 -20.82
N THR A 108 5.72 -28.47 -20.13
CA THR A 108 6.18 -29.60 -19.29
C THR A 108 6.23 -29.16 -17.83
N ILE A 109 5.77 -30.02 -16.95
CA ILE A 109 5.82 -29.83 -15.49
C ILE A 109 6.13 -31.18 -14.85
N ASN A 110 7.14 -31.22 -14.00
CA ASN A 110 7.40 -32.37 -13.13
C ASN A 110 6.48 -32.25 -11.89
N LEU A 111 5.34 -32.91 -11.93
CA LEU A 111 4.33 -32.93 -10.86
C LEU A 111 4.78 -33.68 -9.60
N ASP A 112 5.81 -34.50 -9.68
CA ASP A 112 6.42 -35.18 -8.52
C ASP A 112 7.34 -34.28 -7.73
N ASN A 113 7.76 -33.13 -8.32
CA ASN A 113 8.53 -32.13 -7.60
C ASN A 113 7.64 -31.39 -6.60
N PRO A 114 8.05 -31.26 -5.32
CA PRO A 114 7.22 -30.64 -4.29
C PRO A 114 6.79 -29.21 -4.61
N LEU A 115 7.59 -28.45 -5.37
CA LEU A 115 7.23 -27.07 -5.75
C LEU A 115 6.00 -27.02 -6.67
N PHE A 116 5.78 -28.03 -7.52
CA PHE A 116 4.68 -28.10 -8.48
C PHE A 116 3.53 -29.03 -8.05
N LYS A 117 3.50 -29.43 -6.79
CA LYS A 117 2.40 -30.25 -6.26
C LYS A 117 1.05 -29.54 -6.44
N GLY A 118 0.10 -30.22 -7.07
CA GLY A 118 -1.24 -29.69 -7.33
C GLY A 118 -1.35 -28.75 -8.53
N PHE A 119 -0.31 -28.66 -9.35
CA PHE A 119 -0.37 -27.92 -10.62
C PHE A 119 -1.10 -28.69 -11.71
N GLU A 120 -1.67 -27.94 -12.64
CA GLU A 120 -2.29 -28.48 -13.85
C GLU A 120 -1.35 -28.29 -15.05
N LYS A 121 -1.34 -29.26 -15.96
CA LYS A 121 -0.59 -29.14 -17.22
C LYS A 121 -1.15 -27.98 -18.03
N GLY A 122 -0.27 -27.18 -18.65
CA GLY A 122 -0.65 -26.00 -19.41
C GLY A 122 -0.98 -24.78 -18.55
N SER A 123 -0.68 -24.81 -17.26
CA SER A 123 -0.90 -23.65 -16.36
C SER A 123 -0.24 -22.38 -16.90
N GLN A 124 -1.00 -21.30 -16.92
CA GLN A 124 -0.52 -19.99 -17.35
C GLN A 124 0.42 -19.36 -16.30
N VAL A 125 1.54 -18.87 -16.77
CA VAL A 125 2.53 -18.11 -16.00
C VAL A 125 2.82 -16.75 -16.66
N TRP A 126 3.41 -15.83 -15.90
CA TRP A 126 3.81 -14.50 -16.38
C TRP A 126 5.32 -14.42 -16.50
N MET A 127 5.80 -14.17 -17.72
CA MET A 127 7.20 -13.92 -18.03
C MET A 127 7.46 -12.42 -18.10
N SER A 128 8.62 -11.98 -17.59
CA SER A 128 9.04 -10.57 -17.66
C SER A 128 10.55 -10.49 -17.52
N HIS A 129 11.29 -10.87 -18.56
CA HIS A 129 12.75 -10.87 -18.53
C HIS A 129 13.38 -10.57 -19.91
N GLY A 130 14.54 -9.91 -19.88
CA GLY A 130 15.35 -9.62 -21.05
C GLY A 130 16.47 -10.63 -21.27
N ASP A 131 16.92 -11.30 -20.20
CA ASP A 131 17.92 -12.37 -20.23
C ASP A 131 17.25 -13.72 -20.01
N THR A 132 17.80 -14.77 -20.63
CA THR A 132 17.29 -16.13 -20.49
C THR A 132 18.39 -17.07 -20.02
N ILE A 133 18.02 -18.10 -19.26
CA ILE A 133 18.93 -19.15 -18.82
C ILE A 133 19.09 -20.13 -20.00
N THR A 134 20.33 -20.25 -20.50
CA THR A 134 20.66 -21.17 -21.62
C THR A 134 21.28 -22.47 -21.16
N THR A 135 21.81 -22.50 -19.94
CA THR A 135 22.36 -23.72 -19.30
C THR A 135 22.15 -23.63 -17.80
N ILE A 136 21.62 -24.69 -17.18
CA ILE A 136 21.58 -24.84 -15.73
C ILE A 136 22.84 -25.56 -15.21
N PRO A 137 23.21 -25.39 -13.94
CA PRO A 137 24.34 -26.12 -13.35
C PRO A 137 24.12 -27.66 -13.37
N THR A 138 25.20 -28.43 -13.37
CA THR A 138 25.17 -29.90 -13.52
C THR A 138 24.38 -30.64 -12.44
N ASP A 139 24.26 -30.04 -11.24
CA ASP A 139 23.54 -30.63 -10.11
C ASP A 139 22.08 -30.14 -10.02
N TYR A 140 21.51 -29.71 -11.15
CA TYR A 140 20.13 -29.24 -11.23
C TYR A 140 19.36 -29.93 -12.34
N ASP A 141 18.09 -30.24 -12.07
CA ASP A 141 17.16 -30.81 -13.04
C ASP A 141 16.11 -29.79 -13.47
N ILE A 142 15.68 -29.89 -14.73
CA ILE A 142 14.55 -29.12 -15.25
C ILE A 142 13.27 -29.65 -14.62
N ILE A 143 12.46 -28.79 -14.02
CA ILE A 143 11.18 -29.16 -13.41
C ILE A 143 9.97 -28.55 -14.13
N ALA A 144 10.16 -27.54 -14.98
CA ALA A 144 9.13 -27.04 -15.91
C ALA A 144 9.76 -26.30 -17.08
N SER A 145 9.05 -26.31 -18.24
CA SER A 145 9.39 -25.56 -19.45
C SER A 145 8.14 -24.94 -20.08
N THR A 146 8.33 -23.86 -20.86
CA THR A 146 7.34 -23.32 -21.81
C THR A 146 7.80 -23.64 -23.22
N GLY A 147 7.01 -23.28 -24.24
CA GLY A 147 7.40 -23.41 -25.65
C GLY A 147 8.69 -22.65 -25.99
N ASP A 148 8.88 -21.50 -25.38
CA ASP A 148 10.01 -20.60 -25.69
C ASP A 148 11.13 -20.68 -24.63
N VAL A 149 10.81 -21.03 -23.38
CA VAL A 149 11.76 -21.07 -22.24
C VAL A 149 11.96 -22.51 -21.76
N LYS A 150 13.07 -23.11 -22.17
CA LYS A 150 13.45 -24.47 -21.76
C LYS A 150 13.62 -24.61 -20.25
N PHE A 151 14.21 -23.61 -19.59
CA PHE A 151 14.51 -23.61 -18.16
C PHE A 151 13.54 -22.67 -17.41
N ALA A 152 12.23 -22.83 -17.65
CA ALA A 152 11.21 -22.06 -16.96
C ALA A 152 11.20 -22.31 -15.45
N ALA A 153 11.56 -23.52 -15.02
CA ALA A 153 11.85 -23.84 -13.63
C ALA A 153 12.86 -25.00 -13.52
N PHE A 154 13.70 -24.94 -12.50
CA PHE A 154 14.71 -25.96 -12.21
C PHE A 154 14.94 -26.10 -10.70
N ALA A 155 15.43 -27.25 -10.26
CA ALA A 155 15.70 -27.53 -8.86
C ALA A 155 17.01 -28.29 -8.69
N SER A 156 17.71 -28.06 -7.60
CA SER A 156 18.91 -28.81 -7.27
C SER A 156 18.56 -30.25 -6.86
N THR A 157 19.39 -31.18 -7.29
CA THR A 157 19.31 -32.61 -6.92
C THR A 157 19.99 -32.90 -5.58
N LYS A 158 20.79 -31.96 -5.07
CA LYS A 158 21.62 -32.14 -3.86
C LYS A 158 21.23 -31.25 -2.70
N GLN A 159 20.57 -30.12 -2.97
CA GLN A 159 20.30 -29.08 -1.98
C GLN A 159 18.86 -28.58 -2.08
N PRO A 160 18.28 -28.03 -1.03
CA PRO A 160 16.92 -27.52 -1.06
C PRO A 160 16.84 -26.17 -1.79
N VAL A 161 17.11 -26.17 -3.10
CA VAL A 161 17.12 -24.97 -3.95
C VAL A 161 16.19 -25.19 -5.14
N TRP A 162 15.30 -24.25 -5.33
CA TRP A 162 14.37 -24.14 -6.45
C TRP A 162 14.50 -22.79 -7.14
N ALA A 163 14.20 -22.76 -8.40
CA ALA A 163 14.26 -21.55 -9.20
C ALA A 163 13.19 -21.53 -10.27
N VAL A 164 12.54 -20.40 -10.46
CA VAL A 164 11.53 -20.16 -11.48
C VAL A 164 11.85 -18.87 -12.23
N GLN A 165 11.81 -18.93 -13.58
CA GLN A 165 12.08 -17.75 -14.42
C GLN A 165 10.87 -16.82 -14.47
N PHE A 166 9.67 -17.33 -14.26
CA PHE A 166 8.42 -16.57 -14.23
C PHE A 166 8.13 -15.97 -12.84
N HIS A 167 7.14 -15.11 -12.78
CA HIS A 167 6.72 -14.41 -11.57
C HIS A 167 5.48 -15.08 -10.93
N PRO A 168 5.64 -15.89 -9.87
CA PRO A 168 4.52 -16.53 -9.19
C PRO A 168 3.70 -15.56 -8.34
N GLU A 169 4.26 -14.41 -7.98
CA GLU A 169 3.64 -13.40 -7.12
C GLU A 169 2.58 -12.56 -7.83
N VAL A 170 2.62 -12.46 -9.17
CA VAL A 170 1.72 -11.60 -9.91
C VAL A 170 0.41 -12.30 -10.25
N TYR A 171 -0.65 -11.51 -10.42
CA TYR A 171 -2.01 -11.99 -10.72
C TYR A 171 -2.10 -12.87 -12.00
N HIS A 172 -1.25 -12.60 -13.00
CA HIS A 172 -1.29 -13.30 -14.28
C HIS A 172 -0.72 -14.72 -14.23
N THR A 173 -0.04 -15.12 -13.15
CA THR A 173 0.35 -16.50 -12.89
C THR A 173 -0.76 -17.18 -12.09
N LEU A 174 -1.63 -17.93 -12.78
CA LEU A 174 -2.89 -18.42 -12.23
C LEU A 174 -2.72 -19.31 -11.00
N GLN A 175 -1.71 -20.18 -11.00
CA GLN A 175 -1.38 -21.06 -9.86
C GLN A 175 -0.20 -20.56 -9.02
N GLY A 176 0.16 -19.28 -9.14
CA GLY A 176 1.29 -18.69 -8.40
C GLY A 176 1.14 -18.77 -6.88
N LYS A 177 -0.08 -18.58 -6.37
CA LYS A 177 -0.37 -18.77 -4.93
C LYS A 177 -0.12 -20.22 -4.48
N GLN A 178 -0.47 -21.20 -5.31
CA GLN A 178 -0.21 -22.61 -5.02
C GLN A 178 1.30 -22.90 -4.96
N LEU A 179 2.09 -22.35 -5.92
CA LEU A 179 3.55 -22.51 -5.92
C LEU A 179 4.18 -21.93 -4.64
N LEU A 180 3.80 -20.71 -4.29
CA LEU A 180 4.33 -20.07 -3.08
C LEU A 180 3.88 -20.80 -1.80
N LYS A 181 2.65 -21.34 -1.77
CA LYS A 181 2.21 -22.20 -0.66
C LYS A 181 3.07 -23.47 -0.57
N ASN A 182 3.32 -24.16 -1.69
CA ASN A 182 4.16 -25.34 -1.70
C ASN A 182 5.57 -25.03 -1.16
N PHE A 183 6.15 -23.88 -1.56
CA PHE A 183 7.45 -23.48 -1.05
C PHE A 183 7.41 -23.10 0.43
N VAL A 184 6.55 -22.17 0.81
CA VAL A 184 6.54 -21.57 2.17
C VAL A 184 6.01 -22.55 3.22
N VAL A 185 4.92 -23.26 2.90
CA VAL A 185 4.26 -24.13 3.89
C VAL A 185 4.81 -25.53 3.82
N ASP A 186 4.83 -26.16 2.62
CA ASP A 186 5.13 -27.57 2.50
C ASP A 186 6.65 -27.83 2.53
N ILE A 187 7.48 -26.99 1.87
CA ILE A 187 8.93 -27.16 1.80
C ILE A 187 9.63 -26.51 3.00
N CYS A 188 9.33 -25.24 3.31
CA CYS A 188 9.96 -24.54 4.44
C CYS A 188 9.35 -24.93 5.80
N GLY A 189 8.19 -25.59 5.83
CA GLY A 189 7.55 -26.06 7.07
C GLY A 189 7.00 -24.93 7.94
N SER A 190 6.44 -23.87 7.31
CA SER A 190 5.80 -22.79 8.05
C SER A 190 4.62 -23.29 8.87
N LYS A 191 4.56 -22.87 10.15
CA LYS A 191 3.46 -23.19 11.06
C LYS A 191 2.23 -22.31 10.86
N GLN A 192 2.30 -21.29 9.98
CA GLN A 192 1.20 -20.39 9.68
C GLN A 192 0.63 -19.69 10.93
N GLU A 193 1.50 -19.18 11.79
CA GLU A 193 1.13 -18.54 13.07
C GLU A 193 0.97 -17.01 12.97
N TRP A 194 1.18 -16.42 11.79
CA TRP A 194 1.01 -15.01 11.57
C TRP A 194 -0.46 -14.66 11.33
N SER A 195 -1.15 -14.14 12.33
CA SER A 195 -2.55 -13.74 12.26
C SER A 195 -2.76 -12.37 12.87
N ALA A 196 -3.90 -11.72 12.57
CA ALA A 196 -4.24 -10.45 13.18
C ALA A 196 -4.35 -10.56 14.72
N ALA A 197 -4.81 -11.69 15.23
CA ALA A 197 -4.92 -11.93 16.67
C ALA A 197 -3.54 -12.04 17.33
N SER A 198 -2.65 -12.90 16.80
CA SER A 198 -1.29 -13.07 17.33
C SER A 198 -0.48 -11.77 17.22
N PHE A 199 -0.68 -11.00 16.12
CA PHE A 199 -0.07 -9.69 15.99
C PHE A 199 -0.54 -8.72 17.07
N VAL A 200 -1.85 -8.61 17.34
CA VAL A 200 -2.37 -7.70 18.38
C VAL A 200 -1.78 -8.03 19.75
N GLU A 201 -1.69 -9.31 20.10
CA GLU A 201 -1.12 -9.74 21.38
C GLU A 201 0.37 -9.36 21.49
N SER A 202 1.16 -9.71 20.49
CA SER A 202 2.61 -9.42 20.48
C SER A 202 2.89 -7.92 20.41
N ALA A 203 2.16 -7.15 19.61
CA ALA A 203 2.33 -5.71 19.50
C ALA A 203 1.97 -4.97 20.79
N VAL A 204 0.89 -5.38 21.47
CA VAL A 204 0.53 -4.82 22.79
C VAL A 204 1.64 -5.07 23.81
N GLN A 205 2.22 -6.26 23.82
CA GLN A 205 3.34 -6.60 24.69
C GLN A 205 4.58 -5.75 24.37
N GLU A 206 4.95 -5.67 23.09
CA GLU A 206 6.10 -4.88 22.63
C GLU A 206 5.95 -3.39 22.98
N ILE A 207 4.75 -2.81 22.76
CA ILE A 207 4.48 -1.41 23.12
C ILE A 207 4.66 -1.19 24.63
N ARG A 208 4.14 -2.10 25.47
CA ARG A 208 4.27 -2.00 26.93
C ARG A 208 5.72 -2.07 27.40
N GLU A 209 6.51 -2.93 26.81
CA GLU A 209 7.94 -3.06 27.10
C GLU A 209 8.73 -1.83 26.63
N GLN A 210 8.39 -1.30 25.44
CA GLN A 210 9.07 -0.15 24.84
C GLN A 210 8.74 1.15 25.58
N VAL A 211 7.46 1.40 25.85
CA VAL A 211 6.96 2.69 26.35
C VAL A 211 6.89 2.72 27.88
N GLY A 212 6.61 1.61 28.52
CA GLY A 212 6.41 1.54 29.97
C GLY A 212 5.25 2.42 30.44
N ASN A 213 5.54 3.31 31.37
CA ASN A 213 4.57 4.26 31.94
C ASN A 213 4.64 5.67 31.32
N ASP A 214 5.43 5.85 30.29
CA ASP A 214 5.61 7.14 29.64
C ASP A 214 4.37 7.54 28.83
N ARG A 215 4.23 8.85 28.59
CA ARG A 215 3.16 9.37 27.72
C ARG A 215 3.56 9.36 26.25
N VAL A 216 2.58 9.02 25.42
CA VAL A 216 2.68 8.94 23.96
C VAL A 216 1.75 9.96 23.33
N ILE A 217 2.24 10.68 22.33
CA ILE A 217 1.44 11.55 21.45
C ILE A 217 1.30 10.87 20.10
N LEU A 218 0.11 10.93 19.51
CA LEU A 218 -0.19 10.43 18.17
C LEU A 218 -0.95 11.49 17.36
N GLY A 219 -0.45 11.82 16.17
CA GLY A 219 -1.20 12.58 15.18
C GLY A 219 -2.21 11.68 14.47
N LEU A 220 -3.49 12.06 14.51
CA LEU A 220 -4.55 11.38 13.77
C LEU A 220 -4.78 12.08 12.44
N SER A 221 -4.79 11.32 11.36
CA SER A 221 -5.17 11.80 10.02
C SER A 221 -6.63 11.49 9.67
N GLY A 222 -7.36 10.79 10.54
CA GLY A 222 -8.66 10.23 10.22
C GLY A 222 -8.62 9.02 9.29
N GLY A 223 -7.45 8.61 8.81
CA GLY A 223 -7.25 7.41 8.00
C GLY A 223 -7.25 6.12 8.81
N VAL A 224 -7.40 4.97 8.13
CA VAL A 224 -7.47 3.66 8.79
C VAL A 224 -6.20 3.35 9.60
N ASP A 225 -5.00 3.67 9.08
CA ASP A 225 -3.73 3.32 9.73
C ASP A 225 -3.55 4.06 11.04
N SER A 226 -3.72 5.39 11.06
CA SER A 226 -3.65 6.18 12.28
C SER A 226 -4.72 5.77 13.30
N SER A 227 -5.91 5.39 12.83
CA SER A 227 -7.00 4.93 13.70
C SER A 227 -6.69 3.57 14.35
N VAL A 228 -6.19 2.60 13.57
CA VAL A 228 -5.77 1.28 14.08
C VAL A 228 -4.60 1.44 15.05
N CYS A 229 -3.62 2.29 14.71
CA CYS A 229 -2.50 2.63 15.58
C CYS A 229 -2.99 3.19 16.93
N ALA A 230 -3.94 4.14 16.90
CA ALA A 230 -4.52 4.72 18.12
C ALA A 230 -5.20 3.67 19.00
N VAL A 231 -6.04 2.81 18.42
CA VAL A 231 -6.78 1.78 19.18
C VAL A 231 -5.82 0.73 19.75
N LEU A 232 -4.79 0.34 19.00
CA LEU A 232 -3.77 -0.60 19.46
C LEU A 232 -2.96 -0.02 20.63
N LEU A 233 -2.51 1.22 20.50
CA LEU A 233 -1.83 1.95 21.58
C LEU A 233 -2.73 2.12 22.81
N ASN A 234 -3.99 2.51 22.63
CA ASN A 234 -4.93 2.65 23.74
C ASN A 234 -5.14 1.31 24.49
N LYS A 235 -5.18 0.19 23.75
CA LYS A 235 -5.23 -1.16 24.36
C LYS A 235 -3.97 -1.48 25.16
N ALA A 236 -2.80 -0.99 24.72
CA ALA A 236 -1.53 -1.25 25.39
C ALA A 236 -1.30 -0.37 26.61
N ILE A 237 -1.48 0.96 26.50
CA ILE A 237 -1.07 1.97 27.49
C ILE A 237 -2.21 2.85 28.01
N GLY A 238 -3.44 2.68 27.51
CA GLY A 238 -4.64 3.36 28.00
C GLY A 238 -4.51 4.88 28.05
N LYS A 239 -4.68 5.47 29.21
CA LYS A 239 -4.68 6.94 29.44
C LYS A 239 -3.36 7.64 29.15
N ASN A 240 -2.27 6.90 28.98
CA ASN A 240 -0.97 7.46 28.62
C ASN A 240 -0.89 7.86 27.14
N LEU A 241 -1.89 7.50 26.32
CA LEU A 241 -2.02 7.96 24.95
C LEU A 241 -2.82 9.26 24.87
N THR A 242 -2.28 10.26 24.19
CA THR A 242 -3.01 11.46 23.75
C THR A 242 -2.93 11.58 22.24
N CYS A 243 -4.08 11.63 21.60
CA CYS A 243 -4.20 11.79 20.16
C CYS A 243 -4.52 13.24 19.82
N ILE A 244 -3.96 13.77 18.73
CA ILE A 244 -4.24 15.12 18.22
C ILE A 244 -4.81 14.98 16.81
N PHE A 245 -6.02 15.50 16.59
CA PHE A 245 -6.69 15.52 15.30
C PHE A 245 -6.89 16.97 14.84
N VAL A 246 -6.31 17.33 13.70
CA VAL A 246 -6.33 18.70 13.17
C VAL A 246 -7.36 18.83 12.06
N ASP A 247 -8.28 19.78 12.19
CA ASP A 247 -9.12 20.24 11.10
C ASP A 247 -8.41 21.40 10.37
N HIS A 248 -7.98 21.12 9.15
CA HIS A 248 -7.37 22.12 8.27
C HIS A 248 -8.40 22.82 7.36
N GLY A 249 -9.70 22.59 7.58
CA GLY A 249 -10.79 23.21 6.82
C GLY A 249 -11.06 22.60 5.43
N MET A 250 -10.24 21.62 4.99
CA MET A 250 -10.37 20.94 3.69
C MET A 250 -10.68 19.44 3.84
N LEU A 251 -11.22 19.06 5.00
CA LEU A 251 -11.78 17.73 5.22
C LEU A 251 -13.09 17.57 4.43
N ARG A 252 -13.58 16.33 4.28
CA ARG A 252 -14.92 16.06 3.74
C ARG A 252 -16.01 16.70 4.62
N LYS A 253 -17.19 16.87 4.06
CA LYS A 253 -18.33 17.45 4.77
C LYS A 253 -18.60 16.73 6.10
N ASN A 254 -18.66 17.50 7.19
CA ASN A 254 -18.90 16.99 8.55
C ASN A 254 -17.91 15.92 9.03
N GLU A 255 -16.76 15.80 8.37
CA GLU A 255 -15.80 14.73 8.67
C GLU A 255 -15.18 14.90 10.05
N PHE A 256 -14.81 16.12 10.43
CA PHE A 256 -14.21 16.39 11.74
C PHE A 256 -15.10 15.91 12.87
N SER A 257 -16.37 16.28 12.89
CA SER A 257 -17.33 15.85 13.91
C SER A 257 -17.59 14.33 13.87
N LYS A 258 -17.83 13.78 12.66
CA LYS A 258 -18.04 12.33 12.48
C LYS A 258 -16.87 11.49 13.02
N VAL A 259 -15.62 11.95 12.80
CA VAL A 259 -14.41 11.27 13.24
C VAL A 259 -14.20 11.42 14.75
N MET A 260 -14.40 12.62 15.30
CA MET A 260 -14.32 12.87 16.74
C MET A 260 -15.30 12.01 17.53
N ASP A 261 -16.56 11.91 17.07
CA ASP A 261 -17.57 11.06 17.68
C ASP A 261 -17.21 9.58 17.64
N ALA A 262 -16.65 9.13 16.49
CA ALA A 262 -16.18 7.75 16.35
C ALA A 262 -15.06 7.42 17.33
N TYR A 263 -14.09 8.31 17.49
CA TYR A 263 -12.97 8.11 18.41
C TYR A 263 -13.39 8.17 19.89
N LYS A 264 -14.34 9.04 20.22
CA LYS A 264 -14.93 9.09 21.56
C LYS A 264 -15.62 7.75 21.90
N GLY A 265 -16.33 7.16 20.92
CA GLY A 265 -16.96 5.83 21.08
C GLY A 265 -15.94 4.69 21.28
N LEU A 266 -14.69 4.87 20.86
CA LEU A 266 -13.58 3.93 21.08
C LEU A 266 -12.81 4.17 22.41
N GLY A 267 -13.22 5.16 23.19
CA GLY A 267 -12.56 5.51 24.45
C GLY A 267 -11.19 6.16 24.31
N LEU A 268 -10.90 6.75 23.14
CA LEU A 268 -9.65 7.45 22.88
C LEU A 268 -9.65 8.85 23.50
N ASN A 269 -8.52 9.27 24.07
CA ASN A 269 -8.28 10.64 24.48
C ASN A 269 -7.81 11.46 23.27
N VAL A 270 -8.71 12.22 22.65
CA VAL A 270 -8.44 12.97 21.41
C VAL A 270 -8.65 14.47 21.64
N ILE A 271 -7.62 15.24 21.33
CA ILE A 271 -7.66 16.70 21.24
C ILE A 271 -7.98 17.05 19.79
N GLY A 272 -9.19 17.58 19.53
CA GLY A 272 -9.57 18.13 18.23
C GLY A 272 -9.15 19.59 18.13
N VAL A 273 -8.45 19.97 17.07
CA VAL A 273 -7.93 21.32 16.84
C VAL A 273 -8.51 21.87 15.55
N ASP A 274 -9.36 22.87 15.62
CA ASP A 274 -9.76 23.63 14.44
C ASP A 274 -8.70 24.68 14.11
N ALA A 275 -7.95 24.44 13.04
CA ALA A 275 -6.94 25.33 12.51
C ALA A 275 -7.32 25.89 11.12
N SER A 276 -8.57 25.72 10.70
CA SER A 276 -9.05 26.07 9.35
C SER A 276 -8.72 27.50 8.94
N GLU A 277 -8.83 28.47 9.85
CA GLU A 277 -8.49 29.88 9.59
C GLU A 277 -7.03 30.07 9.14
N LYS A 278 -6.09 29.41 9.83
CA LYS A 278 -4.67 29.47 9.49
C LYS A 278 -4.42 28.91 8.09
N PHE A 279 -4.95 27.72 7.80
CA PHE A 279 -4.73 27.07 6.50
C PHE A 279 -5.32 27.86 5.34
N PHE A 280 -6.54 28.38 5.47
CA PHE A 280 -7.14 29.22 4.43
C PHE A 280 -6.35 30.51 4.20
N LYS A 281 -5.85 31.14 5.25
CA LYS A 281 -5.02 32.33 5.15
C LYS A 281 -3.71 32.08 4.41
N ASP A 282 -3.02 31.00 4.78
CA ASP A 282 -1.69 30.69 4.24
C ASP A 282 -1.78 30.11 2.79
N LEU A 283 -2.96 29.62 2.38
CA LEU A 283 -3.25 29.15 1.01
C LEU A 283 -3.88 30.24 0.12
N GLU A 284 -4.10 31.45 0.62
CA GLU A 284 -4.72 32.51 -0.18
C GLU A 284 -3.92 32.82 -1.44
N GLY A 285 -4.57 32.73 -2.61
CA GLY A 285 -3.95 32.96 -3.91
C GLY A 285 -2.99 31.88 -4.42
N VAL A 286 -2.82 30.78 -3.68
CA VAL A 286 -1.95 29.67 -4.06
C VAL A 286 -2.69 28.70 -4.98
N SER A 287 -2.22 28.57 -6.22
CA SER A 287 -2.82 27.69 -7.24
C SER A 287 -1.90 26.54 -7.69
N ASP A 288 -0.59 26.63 -7.41
CA ASP A 288 0.36 25.58 -7.76
C ASP A 288 0.20 24.35 -6.83
N PRO A 289 0.00 23.13 -7.36
CA PRO A 289 -0.28 21.94 -6.55
C PRO A 289 0.83 21.60 -5.56
N GLU A 290 2.09 21.76 -5.97
CA GLU A 290 3.23 21.42 -5.11
C GLU A 290 3.39 22.44 -3.96
N GLN A 291 3.11 23.73 -4.23
CA GLN A 291 3.09 24.74 -3.18
C GLN A 291 1.95 24.52 -2.19
N LYS A 292 0.73 24.15 -2.66
CA LYS A 292 -0.38 23.76 -1.77
C LYS A 292 0.07 22.65 -0.82
N ARG A 293 0.67 21.57 -1.34
CA ARG A 293 1.15 20.45 -0.53
C ARG A 293 2.19 20.86 0.51
N LYS A 294 3.15 21.73 0.14
CA LYS A 294 4.20 22.23 1.03
C LYS A 294 3.63 23.10 2.15
N ILE A 295 2.72 24.02 1.83
CA ILE A 295 2.09 24.89 2.81
C ILE A 295 1.26 24.04 3.78
N ILE A 296 0.39 23.17 3.29
CA ILE A 296 -0.46 22.31 4.12
C ILE A 296 0.40 21.42 5.03
N GLY A 297 1.46 20.82 4.49
CA GLY A 297 2.38 19.98 5.28
C GLY A 297 3.08 20.78 6.39
N ARG A 298 3.60 21.98 6.07
CA ARG A 298 4.23 22.88 7.05
C ARG A 298 3.24 23.26 8.16
N ASP A 299 2.07 23.73 7.78
CA ASP A 299 1.08 24.25 8.72
C ASP A 299 0.54 23.14 9.62
N PHE A 300 0.36 21.92 9.07
CA PHE A 300 -0.01 20.76 9.87
C PHE A 300 1.04 20.47 10.96
N VAL A 301 2.32 20.48 10.58
CA VAL A 301 3.44 20.27 11.53
C VAL A 301 3.47 21.37 12.59
N GLU A 302 3.29 22.65 12.21
CA GLU A 302 3.27 23.77 13.14
C GLU A 302 2.12 23.65 14.16
N VAL A 303 0.90 23.37 13.70
CA VAL A 303 -0.28 23.19 14.56
C VAL A 303 -0.11 21.99 15.48
N PHE A 304 0.33 20.85 14.92
CA PHE A 304 0.59 19.66 15.70
C PHE A 304 1.62 19.91 16.80
N ASN A 305 2.73 20.56 16.47
CA ASN A 305 3.80 20.87 17.42
C ASN A 305 3.35 21.85 18.52
N ALA A 306 2.50 22.83 18.17
CA ALA A 306 1.95 23.76 19.15
C ALA A 306 1.08 23.03 20.19
N GLU A 307 0.28 22.06 19.76
CA GLU A 307 -0.53 21.25 20.66
C GLU A 307 0.30 20.23 21.44
N ALA A 308 1.25 19.57 20.79
CA ALA A 308 2.15 18.60 21.42
C ALA A 308 2.98 19.21 22.56
N LYS A 309 3.45 20.45 22.39
CA LYS A 309 4.19 21.20 23.43
C LYS A 309 3.39 21.44 24.71
N LYS A 310 2.07 21.44 24.65
CA LYS A 310 1.21 21.55 25.84
C LYS A 310 1.21 20.29 26.70
N ILE A 311 1.66 19.17 26.13
CA ILE A 311 1.77 17.86 26.80
C ILE A 311 3.22 17.68 27.24
N THR A 312 3.60 18.36 28.32
CA THR A 312 5.00 18.55 28.74
C THR A 312 5.73 17.28 29.21
N ASP A 313 4.98 16.23 29.54
CA ASP A 313 5.50 14.94 30.04
C ASP A 313 5.49 13.82 29.00
N ALA A 314 5.20 14.15 27.74
CA ALA A 314 5.28 13.21 26.64
C ALA A 314 6.75 12.92 26.28
N LYS A 315 7.07 11.62 26.12
CA LYS A 315 8.40 11.17 25.71
C LYS A 315 8.40 10.44 24.36
N TRP A 316 7.23 10.05 23.86
CA TRP A 316 7.09 9.25 22.67
C TRP A 316 6.15 9.91 21.65
N LEU A 317 6.57 9.87 20.38
CA LEU A 317 5.71 10.14 19.24
C LEU A 317 5.36 8.82 18.58
N ALA A 318 4.07 8.53 18.48
CA ALA A 318 3.62 7.39 17.69
C ALA A 318 3.31 7.79 16.25
N GLN A 319 3.61 6.89 15.33
CA GLN A 319 3.30 7.03 13.90
C GLN A 319 2.63 5.76 13.37
N GLY A 320 1.67 5.94 12.48
CA GLY A 320 0.99 4.86 11.77
C GLY A 320 1.75 4.35 10.55
N THR A 321 3.09 4.39 10.57
CA THR A 321 3.96 3.85 9.53
C THR A 321 3.64 2.38 9.30
N ILE A 322 3.43 1.98 8.05
CA ILE A 322 3.17 0.60 7.64
C ILE A 322 4.38 0.01 6.91
N TYR A 323 4.35 -1.29 6.68
CA TYR A 323 5.51 -2.03 6.17
C TYR A 323 6.01 -1.54 4.78
N PRO A 324 5.14 -1.23 3.80
CA PRO A 324 5.57 -0.63 2.53
C PRO A 324 6.36 0.68 2.70
N ASP A 325 5.92 1.58 3.59
CA ASP A 325 6.62 2.86 3.85
C ASP A 325 8.03 2.62 4.39
N ARG A 326 8.19 1.60 5.26
CA ARG A 326 9.49 1.20 5.80
C ARG A 326 10.41 0.63 4.73
N ILE A 327 9.90 -0.24 3.84
CA ILE A 327 10.67 -0.83 2.74
C ILE A 327 11.16 0.28 1.80
N GLU A 328 10.28 1.22 1.43
CA GLU A 328 10.64 2.35 0.56
C GLU A 328 11.72 3.24 1.18
N SER A 329 11.72 3.40 2.50
CA SER A 329 12.77 4.16 3.22
C SER A 329 14.13 3.44 3.26
N LEU A 330 14.15 2.11 3.11
CA LEU A 330 15.35 1.27 3.07
C LEU A 330 15.81 0.98 1.63
N SER A 331 15.19 1.60 0.63
CA SER A 331 15.43 1.37 -0.80
C SER A 331 16.93 1.35 -1.16
N ILE A 332 17.32 0.32 -1.90
CA ILE A 332 18.69 0.04 -2.36
C ILE A 332 19.21 1.14 -3.31
N THR A 333 18.30 1.82 -4.02
CA THR A 333 18.64 2.83 -5.03
C THR A 333 18.90 4.21 -4.46
N GLY A 334 18.71 4.42 -3.15
CA GLY A 334 18.92 5.73 -2.50
C GLY A 334 17.94 6.83 -2.94
N MET A 335 17.01 6.54 -3.86
CA MET A 335 15.96 7.45 -4.23
C MET A 335 14.82 7.32 -3.20
N VAL A 336 14.77 8.26 -2.28
CA VAL A 336 13.63 8.43 -1.37
C VAL A 336 12.43 8.87 -2.21
N ILE A 337 11.58 7.92 -2.59
CA ILE A 337 10.42 8.18 -3.46
C ILE A 337 9.29 8.88 -2.70
N LYS A 338 9.26 8.78 -1.36
CA LYS A 338 8.25 9.45 -0.53
C LYS A 338 8.86 10.12 0.71
N SER A 339 9.06 11.42 0.63
CA SER A 339 9.38 12.27 1.79
C SER A 339 8.15 12.62 2.65
N HIS A 340 6.95 12.14 2.28
CA HIS A 340 5.67 12.67 2.78
C HIS A 340 5.15 11.99 4.06
N HIS A 341 5.70 10.84 4.46
CA HIS A 341 5.31 10.14 5.69
C HIS A 341 6.26 10.37 6.87
N ASN A 342 7.45 10.90 6.60
CA ASN A 342 8.29 11.39 7.68
C ASN A 342 7.78 12.75 8.12
N VAL A 343 7.28 12.85 9.33
CA VAL A 343 7.09 14.11 10.05
C VAL A 343 8.49 14.71 10.31
N GLY A 344 9.20 15.02 9.20
CA GLY A 344 10.52 15.62 9.20
C GLY A 344 10.55 17.06 9.71
N GLY A 345 9.45 17.50 10.34
CA GLY A 345 9.27 18.81 10.92
C GLY A 345 9.05 18.84 12.42
N LEU A 346 9.19 17.70 13.12
CA LEU A 346 9.17 17.77 14.58
C LEU A 346 10.34 18.62 15.07
N PRO A 347 10.09 19.56 16.01
CA PRO A 347 11.16 20.32 16.59
C PRO A 347 12.17 19.34 17.19
N LYS A 348 13.42 19.42 16.77
CA LYS A 348 14.55 18.69 17.39
C LYS A 348 14.62 18.94 18.91
N GLU A 349 13.98 19.99 19.36
CA GLU A 349 13.86 20.42 20.75
C GLU A 349 12.96 19.52 21.62
N MET A 350 12.05 18.72 21.04
CA MET A 350 11.14 17.88 21.84
C MET A 350 11.74 16.53 22.27
N HIS A 351 12.85 16.11 21.69
CA HIS A 351 13.56 14.84 21.99
C HIS A 351 12.64 13.61 22.12
N LEU A 352 11.51 13.57 21.37
CA LEU A 352 10.58 12.46 21.42
C LEU A 352 11.17 11.22 20.74
N GLN A 353 11.02 10.08 21.39
CA GLN A 353 11.34 8.78 20.80
C GLN A 353 10.21 8.34 19.87
N LEU A 354 10.55 7.54 18.86
CA LEU A 354 9.57 7.07 17.87
C LEU A 354 8.98 5.72 18.28
N CYS A 355 7.64 5.61 18.18
CA CYS A 355 6.90 4.36 18.37
C CYS A 355 6.07 4.07 17.11
N GLU A 356 6.35 2.97 16.42
CA GLU A 356 5.72 2.60 15.14
C GLU A 356 5.06 1.21 15.24
N PRO A 357 3.88 1.11 15.84
CA PRO A 357 3.26 -0.19 16.12
C PRO A 357 2.90 -1.01 14.88
N LEU A 358 2.65 -0.34 13.75
CA LEU A 358 2.17 -0.98 12.51
C LEU A 358 3.29 -1.25 11.50
N ARG A 359 4.54 -1.00 11.84
CA ARG A 359 5.71 -1.06 10.93
C ARG A 359 5.94 -2.40 10.21
N TRP A 360 5.28 -3.46 10.66
CA TRP A 360 5.36 -4.80 10.08
C TRP A 360 4.15 -5.22 9.26
N LEU A 361 3.11 -4.37 9.19
CA LEU A 361 1.85 -4.70 8.53
C LEU A 361 1.76 -4.11 7.13
N PHE A 362 1.27 -4.93 6.19
CA PHE A 362 0.72 -4.41 4.94
C PHE A 362 -0.66 -3.79 5.16
N LYS A 363 -1.14 -2.99 4.19
CA LYS A 363 -2.40 -2.24 4.31
C LYS A 363 -3.63 -3.12 4.57
N ASP A 364 -3.70 -4.27 3.93
CA ASP A 364 -4.77 -5.25 4.16
C ASP A 364 -4.69 -5.90 5.54
N GLU A 365 -3.46 -6.13 6.05
CA GLU A 365 -3.25 -6.63 7.41
C GLU A 365 -3.67 -5.60 8.46
N VAL A 366 -3.42 -4.30 8.23
CA VAL A 366 -3.91 -3.22 9.11
C VAL A 366 -5.43 -3.27 9.24
N ARG A 367 -6.16 -3.48 8.13
CA ARG A 367 -7.61 -3.62 8.16
C ARG A 367 -8.05 -4.86 8.94
N ARG A 368 -7.38 -6.02 8.74
CA ARG A 368 -7.64 -7.25 9.52
C ARG A 368 -7.41 -7.04 11.03
N VAL A 369 -6.36 -6.30 11.40
CA VAL A 369 -6.09 -5.89 12.79
C VAL A 369 -7.19 -4.96 13.31
N GLY A 370 -7.69 -4.02 12.49
CA GLY A 370 -8.83 -3.17 12.83
C GLY A 370 -10.09 -3.99 13.17
N HIS A 371 -10.42 -5.02 12.37
CA HIS A 371 -11.51 -5.95 12.66
C HIS A 371 -11.28 -6.73 13.96
N GLN A 372 -10.05 -7.23 14.18
CA GLN A 372 -9.68 -7.94 15.41
C GLN A 372 -9.82 -7.05 16.66
N LEU A 373 -9.55 -5.75 16.52
CA LEU A 373 -9.74 -4.74 17.56
C LEU A 373 -11.21 -4.29 17.70
N LYS A 374 -12.13 -4.87 16.93
CA LYS A 374 -13.59 -4.56 16.92
C LYS A 374 -13.88 -3.09 16.61
N MET A 375 -13.08 -2.50 15.75
CA MET A 375 -13.31 -1.14 15.29
C MET A 375 -14.56 -1.05 14.39
N PRO A 376 -15.27 0.08 14.38
CA PRO A 376 -16.42 0.28 13.47
C PRO A 376 -16.02 0.11 12.00
N GLU A 377 -16.83 -0.62 11.22
CA GLU A 377 -16.64 -0.86 9.79
C GLU A 377 -16.39 0.42 8.99
N ARG A 378 -17.10 1.50 9.32
CA ARG A 378 -16.96 2.82 8.69
C ARG A 378 -15.55 3.43 8.79
N LEU A 379 -14.75 3.04 9.81
CA LEU A 379 -13.36 3.46 9.93
C LEU A 379 -12.42 2.52 9.18
N ILE A 380 -12.71 1.22 9.17
CA ILE A 380 -11.87 0.18 8.55
C ILE A 380 -11.99 0.21 7.03
N LYS A 381 -13.22 0.33 6.51
CA LYS A 381 -13.53 0.31 5.07
C LYS A 381 -13.39 1.66 4.39
N ARG A 382 -12.97 2.69 5.13
CA ARG A 382 -12.80 4.01 4.59
C ARG A 382 -11.86 4.01 3.39
N HIS A 383 -12.29 4.66 2.29
CA HIS A 383 -11.42 4.89 1.14
C HIS A 383 -10.20 5.72 1.54
N PRO A 384 -9.04 5.52 0.90
CA PRO A 384 -7.91 6.42 1.04
C PRO A 384 -8.33 7.86 0.78
N PHE A 385 -7.82 8.78 1.59
CA PHE A 385 -8.06 10.21 1.44
C PHE A 385 -6.71 10.92 1.53
N PRO A 386 -6.41 11.87 0.62
CA PRO A 386 -5.10 12.50 0.58
C PRO A 386 -4.85 13.36 1.81
N GLY A 387 -3.59 13.43 2.27
CA GLY A 387 -3.20 14.25 3.43
C GLY A 387 -3.60 15.72 3.29
N PRO A 388 -3.42 16.38 2.11
CA PRO A 388 -3.89 17.75 1.88
C PRO A 388 -5.41 17.89 1.82
N GLY A 389 -6.18 16.81 1.96
CA GLY A 389 -7.63 16.84 1.92
C GLY A 389 -8.16 17.22 0.52
N LEU A 390 -9.26 17.97 0.51
CA LEU A 390 -9.90 18.45 -0.71
C LEU A 390 -9.08 19.49 -1.48
N ALA A 391 -7.99 20.03 -0.90
CA ALA A 391 -7.16 21.03 -1.55
C ALA A 391 -6.57 20.56 -2.88
N VAL A 392 -6.19 19.28 -2.99
CA VAL A 392 -5.67 18.65 -4.23
C VAL A 392 -6.77 18.17 -5.18
N ARG A 393 -8.02 18.49 -4.87
CA ARG A 393 -9.21 18.24 -5.69
C ARG A 393 -9.91 19.54 -6.11
N ILE A 394 -9.29 20.70 -5.85
CA ILE A 394 -9.74 22.01 -6.33
C ILE A 394 -8.65 22.55 -7.25
N LEU A 395 -8.89 22.51 -8.56
CA LEU A 395 -7.94 23.06 -9.54
C LEU A 395 -7.90 24.60 -9.42
N GLY A 396 -6.72 25.15 -9.17
CA GLY A 396 -6.51 26.58 -8.94
C GLY A 396 -6.47 26.95 -7.45
N ASP A 397 -6.73 28.20 -7.12
CA ASP A 397 -6.67 28.72 -5.75
C ASP A 397 -7.78 28.16 -4.85
N ILE A 398 -7.51 28.11 -3.55
CA ILE A 398 -8.41 27.56 -2.54
C ILE A 398 -9.20 28.70 -1.88
N THR A 399 -10.53 28.59 -1.90
CA THR A 399 -11.43 29.47 -1.14
C THR A 399 -12.45 28.66 -0.35
N ARG A 400 -13.00 29.24 0.72
CA ARG A 400 -14.06 28.59 1.52
C ARG A 400 -15.27 28.20 0.69
N GLU A 401 -15.63 29.07 -0.28
CA GLU A 401 -16.76 28.78 -1.19
C GLU A 401 -16.48 27.56 -2.06
N LYS A 402 -15.29 27.48 -2.68
CA LYS A 402 -14.90 26.33 -3.51
C LYS A 402 -14.84 25.02 -2.71
N VAL A 403 -14.28 25.10 -1.48
CA VAL A 403 -14.27 23.94 -0.58
C VAL A 403 -15.68 23.48 -0.25
N ARG A 404 -16.61 24.41 0.08
CA ARG A 404 -18.01 24.08 0.35
C ARG A 404 -18.70 23.44 -0.86
N ILE A 405 -18.52 24.01 -2.06
CA ILE A 405 -19.06 23.44 -3.30
C ILE A 405 -18.56 22.00 -3.49
N LEU A 406 -17.27 21.78 -3.32
CA LEU A 406 -16.69 20.45 -3.47
C LEU A 406 -17.14 19.50 -2.37
N GLN A 407 -17.24 19.94 -1.12
CA GLN A 407 -17.77 19.16 0.01
C GLN A 407 -19.21 18.70 -0.25
N ASP A 408 -20.07 19.59 -0.76
CA ASP A 408 -21.45 19.25 -1.05
C ASP A 408 -21.57 18.25 -2.20
N ALA A 409 -20.78 18.41 -3.27
CA ALA A 409 -20.76 17.49 -4.40
C ALA A 409 -20.18 16.10 -4.02
N ASP A 410 -19.08 16.09 -3.25
CA ASP A 410 -18.43 14.86 -2.79
C ASP A 410 -19.32 14.07 -1.81
N ASP A 411 -20.02 14.75 -0.91
CA ASP A 411 -20.96 14.13 0.03
C ASP A 411 -22.11 13.41 -0.70
N ILE A 412 -22.72 14.05 -1.71
CA ILE A 412 -23.74 13.42 -2.54
C ILE A 412 -23.20 12.17 -3.24
N TYR A 413 -22.01 12.26 -3.84
CA TYR A 413 -21.41 11.16 -4.57
C TYR A 413 -21.12 9.95 -3.67
N ILE A 414 -20.51 10.18 -2.53
CA ILE A 414 -20.13 9.12 -1.59
C ILE A 414 -21.37 8.50 -0.91
N GLU A 415 -22.34 9.31 -0.47
CA GLU A 415 -23.56 8.79 0.17
C GLU A 415 -24.38 7.95 -0.81
N LYS A 416 -24.46 8.36 -2.10
CA LYS A 416 -25.11 7.54 -3.12
C LYS A 416 -24.37 6.23 -3.39
N MET A 417 -23.03 6.19 -3.33
CA MET A 417 -22.28 4.94 -3.43
C MET A 417 -22.61 3.98 -2.28
N HIS A 418 -22.76 4.49 -1.06
CA HIS A 418 -23.17 3.68 0.08
C HIS A 418 -24.60 3.13 -0.08
N GLY A 419 -25.50 3.91 -0.70
CA GLY A 419 -26.89 3.53 -0.91
C GLY A 419 -27.13 2.62 -2.12
N TYR A 420 -26.19 2.54 -3.07
CA TYR A 420 -26.35 1.73 -4.28
C TYR A 420 -25.88 0.29 -4.03
N MET A 421 -26.85 -0.64 -4.03
CA MET A 421 -26.58 -2.06 -3.73
C MET A 421 -26.20 -2.82 -5.01
N MET A 422 -25.10 -3.55 -4.95
CA MET A 422 -24.64 -4.43 -6.01
C MET A 422 -25.35 -5.79 -5.95
N PRO A 423 -25.32 -6.59 -7.05
CA PRO A 423 -26.01 -7.89 -7.09
C PRO A 423 -25.57 -8.89 -6.01
N ASP A 424 -24.36 -8.75 -5.47
CA ASP A 424 -23.83 -9.58 -4.38
C ASP A 424 -24.30 -9.15 -2.99
N GLY A 425 -25.12 -8.11 -2.89
CA GLY A 425 -25.67 -7.58 -1.64
C GLY A 425 -24.75 -6.63 -0.89
N THR A 426 -23.61 -6.25 -1.47
CA THR A 426 -22.72 -5.22 -0.92
C THR A 426 -22.97 -3.86 -1.57
N SER A 427 -22.46 -2.78 -0.96
CA SER A 427 -22.61 -1.44 -1.53
C SER A 427 -21.60 -1.20 -2.67
N LEU A 428 -21.94 -0.34 -3.63
CA LEU A 428 -20.99 0.08 -4.67
C LEU A 428 -19.72 0.67 -4.05
N TYR A 429 -19.82 1.33 -2.89
CA TYR A 429 -18.68 1.85 -2.14
C TYR A 429 -17.66 0.76 -1.79
N ASP A 430 -18.12 -0.44 -1.42
CA ASP A 430 -17.25 -1.56 -1.05
C ASP A 430 -16.45 -2.13 -2.25
N HIS A 431 -16.90 -1.90 -3.48
CA HIS A 431 -16.23 -2.34 -4.72
C HIS A 431 -15.19 -1.33 -5.25
N ILE A 432 -15.20 -0.11 -4.73
CA ILE A 432 -14.32 0.96 -5.17
C ILE A 432 -13.14 1.09 -4.19
N TRP A 433 -11.93 1.20 -4.72
CA TRP A 433 -10.75 1.40 -3.89
C TRP A 433 -10.67 2.84 -3.37
N GLN A 434 -10.94 3.84 -4.25
CA GLN A 434 -10.98 5.25 -3.90
C GLN A 434 -11.97 5.98 -4.82
N ALA A 435 -12.80 6.84 -4.24
CA ALA A 435 -13.70 7.72 -4.97
C ALA A 435 -13.67 9.13 -4.41
N GLY A 436 -14.02 10.10 -5.26
CA GLY A 436 -14.17 11.49 -4.89
C GLY A 436 -14.56 12.36 -6.07
N THR A 437 -14.86 13.60 -5.77
CA THR A 437 -15.14 14.64 -6.76
C THR A 437 -13.96 15.60 -6.85
N VAL A 438 -13.79 16.21 -8.03
CA VAL A 438 -12.78 17.24 -8.33
C VAL A 438 -13.50 18.48 -8.86
N LEU A 439 -13.23 19.65 -8.28
CA LEU A 439 -13.79 20.91 -8.73
C LEU A 439 -12.88 21.56 -9.78
N LEU A 440 -13.38 21.69 -11.01
CA LEU A 440 -12.66 22.32 -12.11
C LEU A 440 -12.85 23.85 -12.03
N SER A 441 -12.33 24.46 -10.95
CA SER A 441 -12.64 25.84 -10.58
C SER A 441 -12.02 26.90 -11.52
N THR A 442 -11.05 26.50 -12.34
CA THR A 442 -10.37 27.38 -13.31
C THR A 442 -11.18 27.62 -14.58
N ILE A 443 -12.25 26.86 -14.80
CA ILE A 443 -13.12 26.97 -15.97
C ILE A 443 -14.56 27.23 -15.58
N ARG A 444 -15.35 27.80 -16.51
CA ARG A 444 -16.78 28.00 -16.39
C ARG A 444 -17.50 27.25 -17.52
N SER A 445 -18.52 26.54 -17.16
CA SER A 445 -19.40 25.83 -18.11
C SER A 445 -20.70 26.62 -18.33
N VAL A 446 -21.14 26.65 -19.57
CA VAL A 446 -22.46 27.23 -19.89
C VAL A 446 -23.55 26.23 -19.53
N GLY A 447 -24.52 26.67 -18.77
CA GLY A 447 -25.73 25.91 -18.43
C GLY A 447 -26.99 26.72 -18.76
N VAL A 448 -28.13 26.04 -18.74
CA VAL A 448 -29.45 26.66 -18.81
C VAL A 448 -30.24 26.17 -17.61
N MET A 449 -30.60 27.06 -16.71
CA MET A 449 -31.43 26.76 -15.55
C MET A 449 -32.63 27.70 -15.55
N GLY A 450 -33.83 27.11 -15.69
CA GLY A 450 -35.01 27.84 -16.07
C GLY A 450 -34.86 28.42 -17.47
N ASP A 451 -35.19 29.68 -17.69
CA ASP A 451 -35.09 30.37 -18.97
C ASP A 451 -33.81 31.22 -19.09
N GLU A 452 -32.87 31.10 -18.13
CA GLU A 452 -31.64 31.90 -18.08
C GLU A 452 -30.38 31.05 -18.30
N ARG A 453 -29.34 31.68 -18.93
CA ARG A 453 -28.00 31.09 -19.04
C ARG A 453 -27.26 31.23 -17.72
N THR A 454 -26.65 30.14 -17.28
CA THR A 454 -25.76 30.14 -16.12
C THR A 454 -24.32 29.86 -16.52
N TYR A 455 -23.36 30.41 -15.74
CA TYR A 455 -21.93 30.22 -15.94
C TYR A 455 -21.33 29.73 -14.61
N GLU A 456 -21.32 28.42 -14.43
CA GLU A 456 -20.90 27.79 -13.19
C GLU A 456 -19.75 26.79 -13.45
N HIS A 457 -19.22 26.19 -12.39
CA HIS A 457 -18.13 25.26 -12.50
C HIS A 457 -18.58 23.85 -12.88
N PRO A 458 -17.82 23.12 -13.70
CA PRO A 458 -17.97 21.68 -13.80
C PRO A 458 -17.28 20.99 -12.62
N VAL A 459 -17.78 19.80 -12.28
CA VAL A 459 -17.10 18.85 -11.39
C VAL A 459 -16.81 17.55 -12.13
N ALA A 460 -15.67 16.93 -11.83
CA ALA A 460 -15.31 15.61 -12.33
C ALA A 460 -15.50 14.58 -11.21
N LEU A 461 -16.23 13.51 -11.47
CA LEU A 461 -16.29 12.34 -10.63
C LEU A 461 -15.07 11.48 -10.94
N ARG A 462 -14.42 10.95 -9.93
CA ARG A 462 -13.33 10.00 -10.03
C ARG A 462 -13.65 8.79 -9.16
N ALA A 463 -13.54 7.58 -9.73
CA ALA A 463 -13.57 6.33 -8.99
C ALA A 463 -12.56 5.37 -9.61
N VAL A 464 -11.77 4.71 -8.78
CA VAL A 464 -10.74 3.78 -9.24
C VAL A 464 -10.81 2.47 -8.46
N THR A 465 -10.45 1.39 -9.15
CA THR A 465 -10.14 0.10 -8.59
C THR A 465 -8.62 -0.08 -8.57
N SER A 466 -8.08 -0.61 -7.49
CA SER A 466 -6.66 -0.89 -7.34
C SER A 466 -6.44 -1.96 -6.29
N MET A 467 -5.32 -2.66 -6.37
CA MET A 467 -4.87 -3.60 -5.33
C MET A 467 -3.80 -2.98 -4.43
N ASP A 468 -2.96 -2.11 -4.96
CA ASP A 468 -1.73 -1.64 -4.30
C ASP A 468 -1.48 -0.14 -4.42
N ALA A 469 -2.35 0.61 -5.08
CA ALA A 469 -2.22 2.03 -5.41
C ALA A 469 -1.08 2.36 -6.41
N MET A 470 -0.24 1.39 -6.78
CA MET A 470 0.82 1.61 -7.78
C MET A 470 0.22 1.66 -9.18
N THR A 471 -0.70 0.72 -9.45
CA THR A 471 -1.54 0.71 -10.64
C THR A 471 -3.00 0.85 -10.25
N ALA A 472 -3.76 1.55 -11.06
CA ALA A 472 -5.20 1.70 -10.86
C ALA A 472 -5.92 1.79 -12.19
N ASP A 473 -7.09 1.19 -12.25
CA ASP A 473 -7.99 1.37 -13.39
C ASP A 473 -9.21 2.18 -12.96
N TRP A 474 -9.83 2.89 -13.90
CA TRP A 474 -11.08 3.58 -13.60
C TRP A 474 -12.20 2.56 -13.37
N ALA A 475 -13.09 2.85 -12.43
CA ALA A 475 -14.18 1.96 -12.09
C ALA A 475 -15.33 2.09 -13.11
N HIS A 476 -15.85 0.96 -13.57
CA HIS A 476 -17.03 0.92 -14.46
C HIS A 476 -18.30 1.11 -13.63
N LEU A 477 -18.66 2.37 -13.38
CA LEU A 477 -19.87 2.70 -12.63
C LEU A 477 -21.14 2.44 -13.46
N PRO A 478 -22.23 1.98 -12.85
CA PRO A 478 -23.52 1.83 -13.52
C PRO A 478 -24.04 3.17 -14.09
N TYR A 479 -24.58 3.16 -15.29
CA TYR A 479 -25.04 4.39 -15.97
C TYR A 479 -26.20 5.07 -15.23
N ASP A 480 -27.12 4.30 -14.67
CA ASP A 480 -28.25 4.78 -13.86
C ASP A 480 -27.74 5.47 -12.58
N PHE A 481 -26.73 4.88 -11.91
CA PHE A 481 -26.05 5.50 -10.79
C PHE A 481 -25.42 6.84 -11.17
N MET A 482 -24.65 6.89 -12.26
CA MET A 482 -24.02 8.13 -12.71
C MET A 482 -25.03 9.21 -13.07
N ALA A 483 -26.14 8.84 -13.73
CA ALA A 483 -27.22 9.76 -14.07
C ALA A 483 -27.88 10.34 -12.81
N ASP A 484 -28.14 9.49 -11.81
CA ASP A 484 -28.74 9.92 -10.53
C ASP A 484 -27.82 10.85 -9.73
N VAL A 485 -26.53 10.52 -9.63
CA VAL A 485 -25.51 11.38 -9.00
C VAL A 485 -25.44 12.73 -9.70
N SER A 486 -25.31 12.75 -11.04
CA SER A 486 -25.22 13.97 -11.83
C SER A 486 -26.42 14.88 -11.62
N ASN A 487 -27.62 14.32 -11.71
CA ASN A 487 -28.87 15.06 -11.51
C ASN A 487 -28.95 15.66 -10.10
N GLU A 488 -28.55 14.91 -9.10
CA GLU A 488 -28.63 15.40 -7.71
C GLU A 488 -27.59 16.47 -7.42
N ILE A 489 -26.36 16.33 -7.92
CA ILE A 489 -25.32 17.36 -7.77
C ILE A 489 -25.78 18.66 -8.41
N ILE A 490 -26.22 18.64 -9.68
CA ILE A 490 -26.65 19.85 -10.41
C ILE A 490 -27.85 20.50 -9.72
N ARG A 491 -28.77 19.71 -9.18
CA ARG A 491 -29.96 20.22 -8.49
C ARG A 491 -29.68 20.85 -7.13
N LYS A 492 -28.74 20.27 -6.36
CA LYS A 492 -28.52 20.66 -4.94
C LYS A 492 -27.30 21.52 -4.71
N VAL A 493 -26.27 21.42 -5.53
CA VAL A 493 -24.99 22.12 -5.33
C VAL A 493 -24.97 23.40 -6.13
N LYS A 494 -25.17 24.53 -5.45
CA LYS A 494 -25.02 25.85 -6.08
C LYS A 494 -23.59 26.09 -6.52
N GLY A 495 -23.40 26.53 -7.75
CA GLY A 495 -22.09 26.78 -8.35
C GLY A 495 -21.62 25.65 -9.27
N VAL A 496 -22.44 24.61 -9.47
CA VAL A 496 -22.16 23.48 -10.38
C VAL A 496 -23.30 23.30 -11.38
N ASN A 497 -22.98 23.29 -12.65
CA ASN A 497 -23.94 23.05 -13.75
C ASN A 497 -23.54 21.92 -14.69
N ARG A 498 -22.44 21.23 -14.41
CA ARG A 498 -21.95 20.11 -15.25
C ARG A 498 -21.20 19.08 -14.42
N VAL A 499 -21.45 17.81 -14.72
CA VAL A 499 -20.75 16.66 -14.13
C VAL A 499 -20.07 15.87 -15.24
N CYS A 500 -18.79 15.56 -15.08
CA CYS A 500 -17.99 14.70 -15.94
C CYS A 500 -17.54 13.45 -15.17
N TYR A 501 -17.10 12.41 -15.87
CA TYR A 501 -16.48 11.24 -15.26
C TYR A 501 -15.08 11.01 -15.84
N ASP A 502 -14.06 10.87 -14.99
CA ASP A 502 -12.68 10.63 -15.40
C ASP A 502 -12.44 9.13 -15.58
N ILE A 503 -12.16 8.73 -16.84
CA ILE A 503 -11.94 7.35 -17.29
C ILE A 503 -10.45 7.04 -17.53
N SER A 504 -9.55 7.75 -16.88
CA SER A 504 -8.10 7.57 -17.06
C SER A 504 -7.54 6.52 -16.11
N SER A 505 -6.68 5.63 -16.61
CA SER A 505 -5.96 4.63 -15.80
C SER A 505 -4.63 5.18 -15.27
N LYS A 506 -4.10 4.60 -14.20
CA LYS A 506 -2.76 4.86 -13.68
C LYS A 506 -1.86 3.63 -13.93
N PRO A 507 -0.75 3.75 -14.66
CA PRO A 507 -0.35 4.89 -15.48
C PRO A 507 -1.24 5.06 -16.74
N PRO A 508 -1.16 6.17 -17.52
CA PRO A 508 -0.23 7.30 -17.35
C PRO A 508 -0.70 8.38 -16.38
N SER A 509 -2.00 8.45 -16.06
CA SER A 509 -2.47 9.44 -15.09
C SER A 509 -2.21 9.03 -13.64
N THR A 510 -2.50 9.96 -12.71
CA THR A 510 -2.47 9.70 -11.27
C THR A 510 -3.89 9.42 -10.75
N ILE A 511 -4.01 8.98 -9.51
CA ILE A 511 -5.32 8.79 -8.88
C ILE A 511 -5.93 10.15 -8.54
N GLU A 512 -5.17 11.00 -7.84
CA GLU A 512 -5.55 12.41 -7.58
C GLU A 512 -5.18 13.29 -8.78
N TRP A 513 -5.87 14.40 -8.98
CA TRP A 513 -5.65 15.31 -10.10
C TRP A 513 -4.50 16.32 -9.85
N GLU A 514 -4.26 16.69 -8.58
CA GLU A 514 -3.15 17.54 -8.16
C GLU A 514 -2.27 16.88 -7.10
#